data_f32c1a6324ab6251f227ff2a808bb4b6
#
_entry.id   f32c1a6324ab6251f227ff2a808bb4b6
#
_cell.length_a   1.000
_cell.length_b   1.000
_cell.length_c   1.000
_cell.angle_alpha   90.00
_cell.angle_beta   90.00
_cell.angle_gamma   90.00
#
_symmetry.space_group_name_H-M   'P 1'
#
loop_
_entity.id
_entity.type
_entity.pdbx_description
1 polymer ?
#
loop_
_entity_poly.entity_id
_entity_poly.type
_entity_poly.pdbx_seq_one_letter_code
_entity_poly.pdbx_strand_id
1 'polypeptide(L)'
;MSSDTIHVYDTWVTGKKGRIHFDVMTKDETTALKLAKEYLVSIGEPEVPVTVRECRFCHSEPLFMFSSDQQKQMKEKGGFIVPMPA
;
A
#
# COMPACT_ATOMS: atom_id res chain seq x y z
N MET A 1 13.46 20.46 -2.31
CA MET A 1 12.27 20.21 -1.96
C MET A 1 11.93 18.84 -1.62
N SER A 2 11.59 18.64 -0.50
CA SER A 2 11.36 17.33 -0.01
C SER A 2 10.07 16.75 -0.52
N SER A 3 10.07 15.50 -0.89
CA SER A 3 8.87 14.80 -1.26
C SER A 3 8.62 13.66 -0.29
N ASP A 4 8.88 13.90 0.98
CA ASP A 4 8.75 12.86 1.99
C ASP A 4 7.32 12.64 2.47
N THR A 5 6.35 13.25 1.79
CA THR A 5 4.95 13.00 2.10
C THR A 5 4.53 11.65 1.52
N ILE A 6 3.92 10.84 2.36
CA ILE A 6 3.47 9.51 1.97
C ILE A 6 1.98 9.55 1.72
N HIS A 7 1.56 8.98 0.59
CA HIS A 7 0.16 8.93 0.21
C HIS A 7 -0.43 7.57 0.52
N VAL A 8 -1.73 7.54 0.75
CA VAL A 8 -2.46 6.32 1.06
C VAL A 8 -3.21 5.87 -0.19
N TYR A 9 -2.98 4.63 -0.61
CA TYR A 9 -3.69 4.03 -1.74
C TYR A 9 -4.60 2.93 -1.20
N ASP A 10 -5.88 3.24 -1.11
CA ASP A 10 -6.88 2.32 -0.60
C ASP A 10 -7.16 1.23 -1.63
N THR A 11 -7.04 -0.03 -1.24
CA THR A 11 -7.09 -1.14 -2.18
C THR A 11 -8.07 -2.21 -1.71
N TRP A 12 -9.03 -2.55 -2.57
CA TRP A 12 -10.01 -3.59 -2.33
C TRP A 12 -9.96 -4.58 -3.47
N VAL A 13 -9.84 -5.86 -3.14
CA VAL A 13 -9.88 -6.92 -4.15
C VAL A 13 -10.78 -8.05 -3.67
N THR A 14 -11.24 -8.88 -4.61
CA THR A 14 -12.01 -10.06 -4.27
C THR A 14 -11.15 -11.29 -4.52
N GLY A 15 -10.75 -11.94 -3.44
CA GLY A 15 -9.93 -13.14 -3.49
C GLY A 15 -10.77 -14.40 -3.41
N LYS A 16 -10.10 -15.54 -3.32
CA LYS A 16 -10.76 -16.84 -3.30
C LYS A 16 -11.61 -17.02 -2.04
N LYS A 17 -11.22 -16.42 -0.94
CA LYS A 17 -11.90 -16.56 0.33
C LYS A 17 -12.77 -15.36 0.69
N GLY A 18 -12.91 -14.41 -0.21
CA GLY A 18 -13.71 -13.23 0.02
C GLY A 18 -12.96 -11.94 -0.25
N ARG A 19 -13.49 -10.83 0.22
CA ARG A 19 -12.92 -9.53 -0.04
C ARG A 19 -11.67 -9.30 0.81
N ILE A 20 -10.69 -8.64 0.21
CA ILE A 20 -9.44 -8.30 0.85
C ILE A 20 -9.29 -6.79 0.80
N HIS A 21 -9.01 -6.19 1.94
CA HIS A 21 -8.82 -4.74 2.03
C HIS A 21 -7.47 -4.43 2.66
N PHE A 22 -6.71 -3.58 2.01
CA PHE A 22 -5.44 -3.12 2.56
C PHE A 22 -5.11 -1.75 1.98
N ASP A 23 -4.28 -1.01 2.69
CA ASP A 23 -3.77 0.26 2.20
C ASP A 23 -2.32 0.10 1.81
N VAL A 24 -1.93 0.75 0.73
CA VAL A 24 -0.52 0.82 0.32
C VAL A 24 -0.04 2.22 0.60
N MET A 25 1.00 2.32 1.42
CA MET A 25 1.61 3.59 1.76
C MET A 25 2.85 3.78 0.93
N THR A 26 2.85 4.75 0.03
CA THR A 26 3.97 4.97 -0.88
C THR A 26 3.90 6.38 -1.46
N LYS A 27 4.86 6.72 -2.30
CA LYS A 27 4.96 8.05 -2.88
C LYS A 27 4.27 8.18 -4.23
N ASP A 28 4.04 7.08 -4.95
CA ASP A 28 3.43 7.13 -6.27
C ASP A 28 2.60 5.89 -6.59
N GLU A 29 1.72 6.04 -7.58
CA GLU A 29 0.77 5.00 -7.94
C GLU A 29 1.43 3.77 -8.56
N THR A 30 2.46 3.94 -9.34
CA THR A 30 3.16 2.82 -9.97
C THR A 30 3.75 1.89 -8.92
N THR A 31 4.39 2.47 -7.90
CA THR A 31 4.94 1.70 -6.81
C THR A 31 3.81 1.06 -5.99
N ALA A 32 2.70 1.79 -5.81
CA ALA A 32 1.56 1.24 -5.08
C ALA A 32 1.03 -0.03 -5.74
N LEU A 33 0.90 -0.01 -7.07
CA LEU A 33 0.42 -1.18 -7.80
C LEU A 33 1.39 -2.35 -7.67
N LYS A 34 2.68 -2.08 -7.79
CA LYS A 34 3.70 -3.12 -7.64
C LYS A 34 3.64 -3.77 -6.26
N LEU A 35 3.57 -2.96 -5.21
CA LEU A 35 3.53 -3.47 -3.85
C LEU A 35 2.24 -4.23 -3.57
N ALA A 36 1.12 -3.76 -4.12
CA ALA A 36 -0.15 -4.45 -3.96
C ALA A 36 -0.09 -5.85 -4.58
N LYS A 37 0.49 -5.97 -5.77
CA LYS A 37 0.63 -7.27 -6.41
C LYS A 37 1.54 -8.19 -5.63
N GLU A 38 2.65 -7.67 -5.11
CA GLU A 38 3.57 -8.46 -4.29
C GLU A 38 2.89 -8.95 -3.02
N TYR A 39 2.09 -8.10 -2.40
CA TYR A 39 1.36 -8.48 -1.20
C TYR A 39 0.38 -9.62 -1.50
N LEU A 40 -0.37 -9.52 -2.60
CA LEU A 40 -1.33 -10.55 -2.96
C LEU A 40 -0.65 -11.89 -3.24
N VAL A 41 0.51 -11.88 -3.86
CA VAL A 41 1.31 -13.10 -4.02
C VAL A 41 1.68 -13.69 -2.66
N SER A 42 2.07 -12.84 -1.72
CA SER A 42 2.51 -13.29 -0.41
C SER A 42 1.40 -13.94 0.41
N ILE A 43 0.14 -13.56 0.16
CA ILE A 43 -0.99 -14.15 0.89
C ILE A 43 -1.71 -15.22 0.10
N GLY A 44 -1.12 -15.67 -1.03
CA GLY A 44 -1.67 -16.79 -1.78
C GLY A 44 -2.71 -16.41 -2.81
N GLU A 45 -2.75 -15.16 -3.24
CA GLU A 45 -3.73 -14.68 -4.23
C GLU A 45 -3.02 -14.03 -5.44
N PRO A 46 -2.16 -14.76 -6.14
CA PRO A 46 -1.32 -14.15 -7.19
C PRO A 46 -2.07 -13.73 -8.45
N GLU A 47 -3.25 -14.27 -8.68
CA GLU A 47 -3.98 -14.04 -9.92
C GLU A 47 -5.15 -13.07 -9.78
N VAL A 48 -5.32 -12.50 -8.59
CA VAL A 48 -6.42 -11.57 -8.34
C VAL A 48 -6.14 -10.24 -9.05
N PRO A 49 -7.06 -9.74 -9.89
CA PRO A 49 -6.90 -8.42 -10.48
C PRO A 49 -6.89 -7.36 -9.40
N VAL A 50 -6.01 -6.39 -9.53
CA VAL A 50 -5.91 -5.32 -8.55
C VAL A 50 -5.76 -3.98 -9.24
N THR A 51 -6.48 -2.98 -8.73
CA THR A 51 -6.29 -1.58 -9.09
C THR A 51 -6.12 -0.82 -7.79
N VAL A 52 -5.30 0.23 -7.83
CA VAL A 52 -5.08 1.07 -6.66
C VAL A 52 -5.55 2.48 -6.96
N ARG A 53 -6.07 3.15 -5.94
CA ARG A 53 -6.51 4.53 -6.05
C ARG A 53 -6.00 5.32 -4.87
N GLU A 54 -5.47 6.48 -5.13
CA GLU A 54 -5.11 7.36 -4.03
C GLU A 54 -6.38 7.78 -3.30
N CYS A 55 -6.35 7.64 -1.98
CA CYS A 55 -7.49 8.01 -1.15
C CYS A 55 -7.51 9.52 -0.98
N ARG A 56 -8.50 10.19 -1.56
CA ARG A 56 -8.60 11.65 -1.49
C ARG A 56 -8.97 12.14 -0.11
N PHE A 57 -9.59 11.29 0.69
CA PHE A 57 -10.04 11.66 2.01
C PHE A 57 -9.11 11.13 3.10
N CYS A 58 -8.08 10.40 2.71
CA CYS A 58 -7.12 9.87 3.64
C CYS A 58 -6.05 10.91 3.93
N HIS A 59 -5.50 10.81 5.10
CA HIS A 59 -4.47 11.75 5.52
C HIS A 59 -3.12 11.37 4.94
N SER A 60 -2.43 12.33 4.34
CA SER A 60 -1.06 12.12 3.88
C SER A 60 -0.12 12.57 5.00
N GLU A 61 0.87 11.76 5.31
CA GLU A 61 1.77 12.01 6.42
C GLU A 61 3.20 12.14 5.95
N PRO A 62 4.00 13.00 6.60
CA PRO A 62 5.42 13.01 6.30
C PRO A 62 6.09 11.73 6.80
N LEU A 63 7.16 11.35 6.13
CA LEU A 63 7.84 10.08 6.41
C LEU A 63 8.25 9.93 7.87
N PHE A 64 8.70 11.00 8.51
CA PHE A 64 9.20 10.92 9.88
C PHE A 64 8.11 10.56 10.90
N MET A 65 6.84 10.61 10.51
CA MET A 65 5.74 10.23 11.39
C MET A 65 5.53 8.72 11.48
N PHE A 66 6.22 7.95 10.64
CA PHE A 66 6.06 6.51 10.62
C PHE A 66 7.08 5.82 11.53
N SER A 67 6.81 4.56 11.87
CA SER A 67 7.72 3.79 12.71
C SER A 67 9.04 3.53 12.00
N SER A 68 10.06 3.12 12.77
CA SER A 68 11.37 2.80 12.20
C SER A 68 11.28 1.70 11.15
N ASP A 69 10.48 0.66 11.41
CA ASP A 69 10.29 -0.44 10.47
C ASP A 69 9.62 0.05 9.19
N GLN A 70 8.61 0.89 9.32
CA GLN A 70 7.90 1.44 8.17
C GLN A 70 8.81 2.34 7.35
N GLN A 71 9.61 3.17 8.00
CA GLN A 71 10.57 4.02 7.29
C GLN A 71 11.61 3.18 6.56
N LYS A 72 12.04 2.07 7.17
CA LYS A 72 12.99 1.17 6.54
C LYS A 72 12.39 0.52 5.30
N GLN A 73 11.15 0.04 5.37
CA GLN A 73 10.47 -0.53 4.22
C GLN A 73 10.29 0.50 3.11
N MET A 74 9.97 1.74 3.47
CA MET A 74 9.84 2.82 2.51
C MET A 74 11.17 3.04 1.77
N LYS A 75 12.27 2.98 2.49
CA LYS A 75 13.59 3.17 1.92
C LYS A 75 13.99 1.98 1.02
N GLU A 76 13.68 0.77 1.43
CA GLU A 76 14.11 -0.44 0.73
C GLU A 76 13.19 -0.82 -0.42
N LYS A 77 11.88 -0.64 -0.26
CA LYS A 77 10.88 -1.10 -1.22
C LYS A 77 10.07 0.01 -1.85
N GLY A 78 10.21 1.22 -1.36
CA GLY A 78 9.42 2.35 -1.84
C GLY A 78 8.06 2.49 -1.20
N GLY A 79 7.72 1.63 -0.25
CA GLY A 79 6.45 1.69 0.44
C GLY A 79 6.20 0.48 1.32
N PHE A 80 5.02 0.41 1.89
CA PHE A 80 4.64 -0.72 2.74
C PHE A 80 3.12 -0.90 2.72
N ILE A 81 2.68 -2.07 3.18
CA ILE A 81 1.27 -2.46 3.20
C ILE A 81 0.73 -2.39 4.62
N VAL A 82 -0.49 -1.87 4.75
CA VAL A 82 -1.22 -1.89 6.03
C VAL A 82 -2.49 -2.70 5.81
N PRO A 83 -2.53 -3.96 6.27
CA PRO A 83 -3.74 -4.78 6.13
C PRO A 83 -4.89 -4.17 6.94
N MET A 84 -6.08 -4.21 6.36
CA MET A 84 -7.27 -3.62 6.98
C MET A 84 -8.35 -4.68 7.09
N PRO A 85 -9.31 -4.51 8.01
CA PRO A 85 -10.47 -5.40 8.04
C PRO A 85 -11.30 -5.23 6.77
N ALA A 86 -11.79 -6.32 6.26
CA ALA A 86 -12.65 -6.30 5.07
C ALA A 86 -14.13 -6.30 5.45
#